data_0be5e9c9066fd084862f8b7be6cf3dc1
#
_entry.id   0be5e9c9066fd084862f8b7be6cf3dc1
#
_cell.length_a   1.000
_cell.length_b   1.000
_cell.length_c   1.000
_cell.angle_alpha   90.00
_cell.angle_beta   90.00
_cell.angle_gamma   90.00
#
_symmetry.space_group_name_H-M   'P 1'
#
loop_
_entity.id
_entity.type
_entity.pdbx_description
1 polymer ?
#
loop_
_entity_poly.entity_id
_entity_poly.type
_entity_poly.pdbx_seq_one_letter_code
_entity_poly.pdbx_strand_id
1 'polypeptide(L)'
;MDLSTLPIQRGDNIIERKIRYDSVVVEHRCKLLKAQSNSVVLFHAIQNSFTMRANKTKLSIPKGSYTIGYYWKDRPYNLYVWRDEKGKYLGSYFNIVKNTYMTDQLVSFEDLIIDIMVLPNGEYFILDEDELPETLSRFENGTVLQALNSLTDSIDIFLPQIISETRKNYKHEELLPWLNKGLTF
;
A
#
# COMPACT_ATOMS: atom_id res chain seq x y z
N MET A 1 -14.40 -3.43 15.45
CA MET A 1 -14.43 -2.02 15.87
C MET A 1 -14.67 -1.18 14.62
N ASP A 2 -15.66 -0.33 14.64
CA ASP A 2 -15.94 0.60 13.54
C ASP A 2 -15.02 1.82 13.69
N LEU A 3 -14.12 2.03 12.73
CA LEU A 3 -13.16 3.14 12.75
C LEU A 3 -13.85 4.51 12.58
N SER A 4 -15.06 4.56 12.01
CA SER A 4 -15.80 5.81 11.83
C SER A 4 -16.28 6.41 13.17
N THR A 5 -16.30 5.60 14.24
CA THR A 5 -16.69 6.03 15.59
C THR A 5 -15.52 6.40 16.50
N LEU A 6 -14.28 6.20 16.04
CA LEU A 6 -13.09 6.55 16.80
C LEU A 6 -12.83 8.06 16.75
N PRO A 7 -12.24 8.64 17.81
CA PRO A 7 -11.91 10.07 17.87
C PRO A 7 -10.62 10.38 17.09
N ILE A 8 -10.51 9.87 15.85
CA ILE A 8 -9.36 10.09 14.95
C ILE A 8 -9.74 11.05 13.84
N GLN A 9 -8.78 11.87 13.44
CA GLN A 9 -8.96 12.87 12.39
C GLN A 9 -7.79 12.91 11.40
N ARG A 10 -8.04 13.47 10.24
CA ARG A 10 -7.00 13.68 9.23
C ARG A 10 -5.78 14.40 9.82
N GLY A 11 -4.61 13.85 9.60
CA GLY A 11 -3.34 14.35 10.13
C GLY A 11 -2.84 13.64 11.38
N ASP A 12 -3.66 12.82 12.03
CA ASP A 12 -3.22 12.03 13.17
C ASP A 12 -2.12 11.03 12.79
N ASN A 13 -1.25 10.74 13.75
CA ASN A 13 -0.17 9.79 13.56
C ASN A 13 -0.69 8.37 13.68
N ILE A 14 -0.39 7.56 12.67
CA ILE A 14 -0.73 6.13 12.62
C ILE A 14 0.54 5.35 12.33
N ILE A 15 0.75 4.24 13.03
CA ILE A 15 1.81 3.28 12.71
C ILE A 15 1.27 2.29 11.67
N GLU A 16 1.94 2.16 10.54
CA GLU A 16 1.79 1.02 9.66
C GLU A 16 2.74 -0.07 10.13
N ARG A 17 2.22 -1.26 10.41
CA ARG A 17 3.00 -2.43 10.83
C ARG A 17 2.83 -3.56 9.83
N LYS A 18 3.88 -3.85 9.09
CA LYS A 18 4.00 -5.01 8.21
C LYS A 18 4.67 -6.14 8.97
N ILE A 19 3.99 -7.27 9.12
CA ILE A 19 4.56 -8.50 9.67
C ILE A 19 4.92 -9.38 8.47
N ARG A 20 6.20 -9.53 8.20
CA ARG A 20 6.70 -10.36 7.10
C ARG A 20 6.42 -11.84 7.36
N TYR A 21 6.45 -12.65 6.32
CA TYR A 21 6.23 -14.09 6.43
C TYR A 21 7.27 -14.80 7.32
N ASP A 22 8.48 -14.27 7.39
CA ASP A 22 9.55 -14.69 8.32
C ASP A 22 9.39 -14.14 9.75
N SER A 23 8.25 -13.53 10.06
CA SER A 23 7.93 -12.87 11.33
C SER A 23 8.72 -11.60 11.66
N VAL A 24 9.54 -11.09 10.74
CA VAL A 24 10.19 -9.79 10.90
C VAL A 24 9.14 -8.70 10.82
N VAL A 25 9.17 -7.76 11.78
CA VAL A 25 8.25 -6.63 11.85
C VAL A 25 8.93 -5.39 11.28
N VAL A 26 8.24 -4.73 10.34
CA VAL A 26 8.64 -3.46 9.76
C VAL A 26 7.56 -2.43 10.07
N GLU A 27 7.95 -1.28 10.62
CA GLU A 27 7.03 -0.20 10.97
C GLU A 27 7.37 1.09 10.25
N HIS A 28 6.32 1.76 9.80
CA HIS A 28 6.39 3.09 9.22
C HIS A 28 5.47 4.05 9.96
N ARG A 29 5.95 5.27 10.15
CA ARG A 29 5.15 6.36 10.72
C ARG A 29 4.40 7.04 9.59
N CYS A 30 3.08 7.07 9.71
CA CYS A 30 2.18 7.59 8.69
C CYS A 30 1.29 8.70 9.26
N LYS A 31 0.67 9.47 8.37
CA LYS A 31 -0.41 10.39 8.69
C LYS A 31 -1.74 9.85 8.18
N LEU A 32 -2.78 9.95 9.00
CA LEU A 32 -4.13 9.59 8.58
C LEU A 32 -4.64 10.56 7.52
N LEU A 33 -5.10 10.03 6.39
CA LEU A 33 -5.84 10.77 5.38
C LEU A 33 -7.34 10.59 5.52
N LYS A 34 -7.78 9.34 5.72
CA LYS A 34 -9.19 8.99 5.86
C LYS A 34 -9.35 7.69 6.64
N ALA A 35 -10.37 7.62 7.48
CA ALA A 35 -10.83 6.40 8.14
C ALA A 35 -12.30 6.16 7.83
N GLN A 36 -12.65 4.91 7.54
CA GLN A 36 -14.00 4.40 7.36
C GLN A 36 -14.14 3.09 8.13
N SER A 37 -15.35 2.55 8.27
CA SER A 37 -15.60 1.34 9.06
C SER A 37 -14.67 0.16 8.76
N ASN A 38 -14.37 -0.07 7.47
CA ASN A 38 -13.55 -1.20 7.01
C ASN A 38 -12.26 -0.80 6.28
N SER A 39 -11.93 0.49 6.22
CA SER A 39 -10.77 0.94 5.47
C SER A 39 -10.11 2.18 6.06
N VAL A 40 -8.81 2.28 5.82
CA VAL A 40 -7.98 3.43 6.20
C VAL A 40 -7.13 3.83 5.01
N VAL A 41 -6.93 5.14 4.83
CA VAL A 41 -6.00 5.71 3.87
C VAL A 41 -4.93 6.48 4.62
N LEU A 42 -3.67 6.15 4.38
CA LEU A 42 -2.52 6.75 5.04
C LEU A 42 -1.58 7.45 4.06
N PHE A 43 -0.93 8.49 4.54
CA PHE A 43 0.19 9.16 3.89
C PHE A 43 1.51 8.73 4.54
N HIS A 44 2.50 8.40 3.71
CA HIS A 44 3.85 8.06 4.16
C HIS A 44 4.90 8.72 3.26
N ALA A 45 5.77 9.57 3.82
CA ALA A 45 6.89 10.17 3.09
C ALA A 45 8.03 9.16 2.90
N ILE A 46 8.55 9.07 1.68
CA ILE A 46 9.66 8.17 1.34
C ILE A 46 11.00 8.79 1.77
N GLN A 47 11.63 8.19 2.77
CA GLN A 47 12.89 8.68 3.34
C GLN A 47 14.12 8.21 2.57
N ASN A 48 14.06 7.04 1.96
CA ASN A 48 15.15 6.46 1.19
C ASN A 48 14.65 5.98 -0.16
N SER A 49 15.39 6.31 -1.23
CA SER A 49 15.08 5.82 -2.57
C SER A 49 15.18 4.29 -2.62
N PHE A 50 14.30 3.67 -3.40
CA PHE A 50 14.35 2.24 -3.68
C PHE A 50 13.91 1.95 -5.11
N THR A 51 14.27 0.77 -5.60
CA THR A 51 13.92 0.30 -6.94
C THR A 51 13.45 -1.14 -6.87
N MET A 52 12.30 -1.40 -7.48
CA MET A 52 11.77 -2.75 -7.70
C MET A 52 12.05 -3.18 -9.14
N ARG A 53 12.28 -4.46 -9.33
CA ARG A 53 12.62 -5.03 -10.62
C ARG A 53 11.73 -6.23 -10.93
N ALA A 54 11.31 -6.32 -12.19
CA ALA A 54 10.63 -7.47 -12.75
C ALA A 54 11.23 -7.72 -14.14
N ASN A 55 11.98 -8.79 -14.30
CA ASN A 55 12.73 -9.09 -15.54
C ASN A 55 13.64 -7.89 -15.94
N LYS A 56 13.39 -7.31 -17.12
CA LYS A 56 14.12 -6.15 -17.64
C LYS A 56 13.49 -4.81 -17.23
N THR A 57 12.35 -4.84 -16.59
CA THR A 57 11.60 -3.65 -16.17
C THR A 57 11.94 -3.26 -14.75
N LYS A 58 11.99 -1.97 -14.48
CA LYS A 58 12.21 -1.41 -13.15
C LYS A 58 11.24 -0.26 -12.86
N LEU A 59 10.85 -0.15 -11.60
CA LEU A 59 10.15 1.01 -11.05
C LEU A 59 10.98 1.58 -9.90
N SER A 60 11.41 2.83 -10.05
CA SER A 60 12.23 3.53 -9.04
C SER A 60 11.42 4.57 -8.34
N ILE A 61 11.46 4.58 -7.01
CA ILE A 61 10.77 5.53 -6.14
C ILE A 61 11.85 6.37 -5.45
N PRO A 62 12.03 7.63 -5.86
CA PRO A 62 13.07 8.49 -5.28
C PRO A 62 12.73 8.93 -3.85
N LYS A 63 13.76 9.23 -3.07
CA LYS A 63 13.61 10.00 -1.83
C LYS A 63 12.87 11.32 -2.13
N GLY A 64 11.97 11.72 -1.23
CA GLY A 64 11.12 12.91 -1.43
C GLY A 64 9.80 12.60 -2.13
N SER A 65 9.63 11.37 -2.65
CA SER A 65 8.32 10.84 -3.04
C SER A 65 7.47 10.52 -1.81
N TYR A 66 6.22 10.18 -2.03
CA TYR A 66 5.33 9.73 -0.96
C TYR A 66 4.36 8.65 -1.43
N THR A 67 3.91 7.88 -0.46
CA THR A 67 2.90 6.84 -0.62
C THR A 67 1.54 7.36 -0.14
N ILE A 68 0.49 7.09 -0.90
CA ILE A 68 -0.87 7.07 -0.41
C ILE A 68 -1.26 5.59 -0.33
N GLY A 69 -1.37 5.07 0.90
CA GLY A 69 -1.62 3.67 1.17
C GLY A 69 -3.08 3.43 1.51
N TYR A 70 -3.68 2.44 0.87
CA TYR A 70 -5.05 1.99 1.07
C TYR A 70 -5.05 0.64 1.76
N TYR A 71 -5.76 0.53 2.87
CA TYR A 71 -5.84 -0.68 3.69
C TYR A 71 -7.30 -1.03 3.91
N TRP A 72 -7.66 -2.31 3.75
CA TRP A 72 -9.01 -2.84 3.95
C TRP A 72 -9.00 -4.05 4.87
N LYS A 73 -9.96 -4.14 5.78
CA LYS A 73 -10.11 -5.29 6.67
C LYS A 73 -10.64 -6.52 5.95
N ASP A 74 -11.41 -6.31 4.90
CA ASP A 74 -12.18 -7.31 4.18
C ASP A 74 -11.60 -7.66 2.79
N ARG A 75 -10.37 -7.21 2.49
CA ARG A 75 -9.68 -7.54 1.24
C ARG A 75 -8.36 -8.26 1.53
N PRO A 76 -7.98 -9.22 0.66
CA PRO A 76 -6.74 -9.98 0.82
C PRO A 76 -5.51 -9.22 0.28
N TYR A 77 -5.58 -7.90 0.17
CA TYR A 77 -4.50 -7.04 -0.30
C TYR A 77 -4.63 -5.64 0.28
N ASN A 78 -3.50 -4.91 0.28
CA ASN A 78 -3.46 -3.46 0.40
C ASN A 78 -2.84 -2.85 -0.87
N LEU A 79 -2.91 -1.54 -1.00
CA LEU A 79 -2.45 -0.83 -2.19
C LEU A 79 -1.63 0.40 -1.81
N TYR A 80 -0.47 0.55 -2.43
CA TYR A 80 0.33 1.76 -2.40
C TYR A 80 0.25 2.49 -3.74
N VAL A 81 -0.07 3.77 -3.70
CA VAL A 81 -0.04 4.69 -4.84
C VAL A 81 1.11 5.66 -4.59
N TRP A 82 2.11 5.67 -5.46
CA TRP A 82 3.27 6.54 -5.31
C TRP A 82 3.18 7.79 -6.17
N ARG A 83 3.55 8.91 -5.59
CA ARG A 83 3.75 10.18 -6.27
C ARG A 83 5.13 10.76 -5.93
N ASP A 84 5.73 11.44 -6.90
CA ASP A 84 6.98 12.16 -6.68
C ASP A 84 6.79 13.47 -5.88
N GLU A 85 7.87 14.20 -5.66
CA GLU A 85 7.91 15.48 -4.96
C GLU A 85 7.07 16.60 -5.63
N LYS A 86 6.64 16.39 -6.88
CA LYS A 86 5.78 17.30 -7.67
C LYS A 86 4.34 16.79 -7.78
N GLY A 87 4.03 15.68 -7.13
CA GLY A 87 2.70 15.07 -7.18
C GLY A 87 2.43 14.21 -8.42
N LYS A 88 3.44 13.95 -9.26
CA LYS A 88 3.31 13.09 -10.43
C LYS A 88 3.19 11.63 -10.00
N TYR A 89 2.23 10.91 -10.55
CA TYR A 89 2.06 9.48 -10.35
C TYR A 89 3.26 8.69 -10.91
N LEU A 90 3.85 7.85 -10.07
CA LEU A 90 5.03 7.04 -10.38
C LEU A 90 4.69 5.57 -10.65
N GLY A 91 3.61 5.07 -10.09
CA GLY A 91 3.21 3.68 -10.15
C GLY A 91 2.47 3.25 -8.89
N SER A 92 2.09 2.00 -8.86
CA SER A 92 1.35 1.40 -7.74
C SER A 92 1.92 0.03 -7.37
N TYR A 93 1.52 -0.43 -6.17
CA TYR A 93 2.00 -1.68 -5.62
C TYR A 93 0.93 -2.31 -4.74
N PHE A 94 0.65 -3.58 -4.99
CA PHE A 94 -0.23 -4.36 -4.14
C PHE A 94 0.58 -5.38 -3.36
N ASN A 95 0.39 -5.43 -2.04
CA ASN A 95 0.81 -6.57 -1.22
C ASN A 95 -0.38 -7.51 -1.04
N ILE A 96 -0.20 -8.79 -1.29
CA ILE A 96 -1.17 -9.82 -0.88
C ILE A 96 -0.96 -10.06 0.61
N VAL A 97 -2.02 -9.90 1.38
CA VAL A 97 -1.95 -9.89 2.86
C VAL A 97 -3.10 -10.67 3.49
N LYS A 98 -2.94 -10.97 4.79
CA LYS A 98 -4.01 -11.48 5.65
C LYS A 98 -4.03 -10.75 6.98
N ASN A 99 -5.09 -10.97 7.76
CA ASN A 99 -5.21 -10.49 9.14
C ASN A 99 -4.99 -8.97 9.29
N THR A 100 -5.54 -8.20 8.36
CA THR A 100 -5.48 -6.73 8.46
C THR A 100 -6.28 -6.27 9.67
N TYR A 101 -5.59 -5.61 10.60
CA TYR A 101 -6.12 -5.10 11.87
C TYR A 101 -5.89 -3.61 11.97
N MET A 102 -6.87 -2.89 12.49
CA MET A 102 -6.85 -1.43 12.55
C MET A 102 -7.37 -0.92 13.89
N THR A 103 -6.67 0.06 14.45
CA THR A 103 -7.07 0.84 15.62
C THR A 103 -6.93 2.34 15.32
N ASP A 104 -7.12 3.17 16.32
CA ASP A 104 -6.87 4.62 16.26
C ASP A 104 -5.38 5.00 16.12
N GLN A 105 -4.45 4.07 16.32
CA GLN A 105 -3.01 4.32 16.30
C GLN A 105 -2.22 3.37 15.39
N LEU A 106 -2.86 2.30 14.90
CA LEU A 106 -2.17 1.21 14.23
C LEU A 106 -2.98 0.65 13.06
N VAL A 107 -2.30 0.42 11.94
CA VAL A 107 -2.72 -0.49 10.88
C VAL A 107 -1.69 -1.60 10.80
N SER A 108 -2.10 -2.84 11.04
CA SER A 108 -1.22 -4.01 11.01
C SER A 108 -1.73 -5.04 10.01
N PHE A 109 -0.82 -5.71 9.31
CA PHE A 109 -1.14 -6.79 8.39
C PHE A 109 0.01 -7.80 8.28
N GLU A 110 -0.33 -9.03 7.90
CA GLU A 110 0.63 -10.10 7.62
C GLU A 110 0.85 -10.19 6.11
N ASP A 111 2.10 -10.04 5.70
CA ASP A 111 2.55 -10.14 4.31
C ASP A 111 2.62 -11.61 3.87
N LEU A 112 2.05 -11.92 2.73
CA LEU A 112 2.03 -13.25 2.13
C LEU A 112 2.98 -13.40 0.93
N ILE A 113 4.07 -12.65 0.92
CA ILE A 113 5.20 -12.71 -0.03
C ILE A 113 4.84 -12.18 -1.41
N ILE A 114 3.73 -12.62 -2.01
CA ILE A 114 3.37 -12.23 -3.38
C ILE A 114 2.93 -10.79 -3.44
N ASP A 115 3.56 -10.06 -4.34
CA ASP A 115 3.29 -8.65 -4.60
C ASP A 115 3.00 -8.39 -6.08
N ILE A 116 2.36 -7.27 -6.39
CA ILE A 116 2.12 -6.82 -7.76
C ILE A 116 2.63 -5.40 -7.92
N MET A 117 3.60 -5.22 -8.79
CA MET A 117 4.10 -3.91 -9.21
C MET A 117 3.33 -3.43 -10.45
N VAL A 118 2.83 -2.21 -10.43
CA VAL A 118 2.10 -1.61 -11.56
C VAL A 118 2.80 -0.34 -12.03
N LEU A 119 3.14 -0.30 -13.31
CA LEU A 119 3.76 0.85 -13.95
C LEU A 119 2.76 1.97 -14.23
N PRO A 120 3.21 3.21 -14.49
CA PRO A 120 2.31 4.32 -14.80
C PRO A 120 1.41 4.11 -16.01
N ASN A 121 1.80 3.26 -16.95
CA ASN A 121 1.02 2.90 -18.14
C ASN A 121 -0.02 1.80 -17.89
N GLY A 122 -0.08 1.25 -16.67
CA GLY A 122 -1.01 0.19 -16.28
C GLY A 122 -0.48 -1.23 -16.45
N GLU A 123 0.68 -1.41 -17.07
CA GLU A 123 1.33 -2.72 -17.16
C GLU A 123 1.73 -3.20 -15.77
N TYR A 124 1.47 -4.46 -15.44
CA TYR A 124 1.76 -4.99 -14.11
C TYR A 124 2.61 -6.27 -14.16
N PHE A 125 3.29 -6.51 -13.06
CA PHE A 125 4.18 -7.66 -12.86
C PHE A 125 3.94 -8.28 -11.49
N ILE A 126 3.85 -9.61 -11.46
CA ILE A 126 3.82 -10.38 -10.22
C ILE A 126 5.25 -10.56 -9.75
N LEU A 127 5.50 -10.28 -8.45
CA LEU A 127 6.82 -10.31 -7.84
C LEU A 127 6.89 -11.42 -6.79
N ASP A 128 8.13 -11.85 -6.51
CA ASP A 128 8.54 -12.65 -5.36
C ASP A 128 7.96 -14.08 -5.32
N GLU A 129 7.49 -14.60 -6.48
CA GLU A 129 7.01 -15.98 -6.58
C GLU A 129 8.14 -16.99 -6.30
N ASP A 130 9.39 -16.63 -6.58
CA ASP A 130 10.58 -17.44 -6.30
C ASP A 130 10.98 -17.47 -4.82
N GLU A 131 10.40 -16.59 -3.99
CA GLU A 131 10.57 -16.58 -2.53
C GLU A 131 9.58 -17.49 -1.79
N LEU A 132 8.60 -18.08 -2.50
CA LEU A 132 7.60 -18.93 -1.87
C LEU A 132 8.22 -20.23 -1.32
N PRO A 133 7.81 -20.68 -0.11
CA PRO A 133 8.29 -21.93 0.47
C PRO A 133 7.73 -23.19 -0.24
N GLU A 134 6.70 -23.02 -1.06
CA GLU A 134 6.02 -24.07 -1.82
C GLU A 134 5.40 -23.49 -3.10
N THR A 135 4.74 -24.31 -3.92
CA THR A 135 4.08 -23.82 -5.14
C THR A 135 2.94 -22.85 -4.81
N LEU A 136 2.75 -21.82 -5.61
CA LEU A 136 1.71 -20.82 -5.43
C LEU A 136 0.29 -21.43 -5.29
N SER A 137 0.03 -22.52 -6.01
CA SER A 137 -1.26 -23.23 -5.93
C SER A 137 -1.54 -23.90 -4.58
N ARG A 138 -0.51 -24.14 -3.78
CA ARG A 138 -0.62 -24.74 -2.43
C ARG A 138 -0.40 -23.72 -1.31
N PHE A 139 0.35 -22.68 -1.60
CA PHE A 139 0.72 -21.66 -0.63
C PHE A 139 -0.52 -21.09 0.08
N GLU A 140 -0.50 -21.07 1.42
CA GLU A 140 -1.64 -20.65 2.25
C GLU A 140 -2.95 -21.35 1.84
N ASN A 141 -2.88 -22.66 1.55
CA ASN A 141 -4.00 -23.48 1.08
C ASN A 141 -4.67 -22.95 -0.22
N GLY A 142 -3.89 -22.32 -1.10
CA GLY A 142 -4.35 -21.78 -2.37
C GLY A 142 -5.07 -20.42 -2.26
N THR A 143 -5.19 -19.84 -1.07
CA THR A 143 -5.90 -18.56 -0.88
C THR A 143 -5.14 -17.39 -1.51
N VAL A 144 -3.79 -17.44 -1.54
CA VAL A 144 -2.97 -16.42 -2.19
C VAL A 144 -3.18 -16.43 -3.70
N LEU A 145 -3.22 -17.60 -4.33
CA LEU A 145 -3.52 -17.72 -5.76
C LEU A 145 -4.92 -17.18 -6.08
N GLN A 146 -5.91 -17.50 -5.25
CA GLN A 146 -7.28 -16.99 -5.42
C GLN A 146 -7.33 -15.45 -5.31
N ALA A 147 -6.64 -14.88 -4.32
CA ALA A 147 -6.54 -13.43 -4.14
C ALA A 147 -5.85 -12.77 -5.34
N LEU A 148 -4.75 -13.34 -5.82
CA LEU A 148 -4.01 -12.87 -6.97
C LEU A 148 -4.87 -12.87 -8.25
N ASN A 149 -5.55 -13.98 -8.54
CA ASN A 149 -6.43 -14.09 -9.71
C ASN A 149 -7.57 -13.08 -9.64
N SER A 150 -8.25 -12.98 -8.50
CA SER A 150 -9.34 -12.01 -8.30
C SER A 150 -8.89 -10.57 -8.51
N LEU A 151 -7.69 -10.22 -8.02
CA LEU A 151 -7.13 -8.89 -8.18
C LEU A 151 -6.75 -8.61 -9.64
N THR A 152 -6.03 -9.53 -10.30
CA THR A 152 -5.58 -9.36 -11.69
C THR A 152 -6.73 -9.32 -12.68
N ASP A 153 -7.83 -10.03 -12.43
CA ASP A 153 -9.04 -10.01 -13.25
C ASP A 153 -9.76 -8.63 -13.22
N SER A 154 -9.53 -7.83 -12.18
CA SER A 154 -10.21 -6.54 -12.01
C SER A 154 -9.27 -5.33 -12.02
N ILE A 155 -7.97 -5.53 -12.05
CA ILE A 155 -6.96 -4.48 -11.84
C ILE A 155 -7.08 -3.33 -12.86
N ASP A 156 -7.40 -3.65 -14.11
CA ASP A 156 -7.53 -2.67 -15.20
C ASP A 156 -8.73 -1.73 -15.03
N ILE A 157 -9.71 -2.12 -14.23
CA ILE A 157 -10.90 -1.31 -13.92
C ILE A 157 -10.73 -0.62 -12.56
N PHE A 158 -10.36 -1.39 -11.57
CA PHE A 158 -10.28 -0.97 -10.17
C PHE A 158 -9.18 0.07 -9.92
N LEU A 159 -7.96 -0.18 -10.43
CA LEU A 159 -6.83 0.70 -10.15
C LEU A 159 -6.95 2.10 -10.76
N PRO A 160 -7.36 2.27 -12.03
CA PRO A 160 -7.58 3.61 -12.60
C PRO A 160 -8.63 4.42 -11.84
N GLN A 161 -9.67 3.80 -11.33
CA GLN A 161 -10.68 4.46 -10.49
C GLN A 161 -10.06 4.99 -9.19
N ILE A 162 -9.30 4.14 -8.48
CA ILE A 162 -8.61 4.55 -7.24
C ILE A 162 -7.59 5.65 -7.50
N ILE A 163 -6.80 5.58 -8.57
CA ILE A 163 -5.84 6.63 -8.94
C ILE A 163 -6.56 7.96 -9.20
N SER A 164 -7.69 7.93 -9.91
CA SER A 164 -8.52 9.12 -10.17
C SER A 164 -9.08 9.71 -8.88
N GLU A 165 -9.65 8.88 -8.00
CA GLU A 165 -10.16 9.30 -6.69
C GLU A 165 -9.03 9.86 -5.79
N THR A 166 -7.87 9.21 -5.81
CA THR A 166 -6.68 9.65 -5.08
C THR A 166 -6.25 11.05 -5.50
N ARG A 167 -6.26 11.32 -6.81
CA ARG A 167 -5.92 12.64 -7.35
C ARG A 167 -6.93 13.71 -6.94
N LYS A 168 -8.21 13.35 -6.92
CA LYS A 168 -9.31 14.26 -6.57
C LYS A 168 -9.35 14.56 -5.07
N ASN A 169 -9.20 13.53 -4.22
CA ASN A 169 -9.45 13.63 -2.78
C ASN A 169 -8.20 14.02 -1.98
N TYR A 170 -7.00 13.73 -2.51
CA TYR A 170 -5.72 14.00 -1.83
C TYR A 170 -4.83 14.82 -2.76
N LYS A 171 -5.11 16.11 -2.82
CA LYS A 171 -4.39 17.05 -3.68
C LYS A 171 -2.95 17.21 -3.19
N HIS A 172 -2.01 17.24 -4.12
CA HIS A 172 -0.59 17.35 -3.82
C HIS A 172 -0.28 18.54 -2.91
N GLU A 173 -0.86 19.72 -3.23
CA GLU A 173 -0.64 20.96 -2.51
C GLU A 173 -1.06 20.85 -1.02
N GLU A 174 -2.06 20.07 -0.72
CA GLU A 174 -2.52 19.83 0.65
C GLU A 174 -1.59 18.90 1.45
N LEU A 175 -0.80 18.08 0.76
CA LEU A 175 0.13 17.10 1.36
C LEU A 175 1.56 17.64 1.50
N LEU A 176 1.91 18.71 0.77
CA LEU A 176 3.23 19.33 0.82
C LEU A 176 3.72 19.68 2.23
N PRO A 177 2.90 20.21 3.15
CA PRO A 177 3.32 20.50 4.51
C PRO A 177 3.81 19.24 5.28
N TRP A 178 3.23 18.08 4.99
CA TRP A 178 3.67 16.82 5.60
C TRP A 178 4.92 16.24 4.98
N LEU A 179 5.09 16.47 3.67
CA LEU A 179 6.28 16.04 2.93
C LEU A 179 7.52 16.83 3.35
N ASN A 180 7.39 18.16 3.51
CA ASN A 180 8.50 19.06 3.79
C ASN A 180 8.96 19.09 5.24
N LYS A 181 8.05 18.77 6.19
CA LYS A 181 8.40 18.81 7.64
C LYS A 181 9.27 17.63 8.08
N GLY A 182 9.46 16.61 7.23
CA GLY A 182 9.93 15.32 7.70
C GLY A 182 9.02 14.84 8.84
N LEU A 183 8.70 13.58 8.95
CA LEU A 183 7.92 13.08 10.09
C LEU A 183 8.79 13.10 11.35
N THR A 184 9.06 14.29 11.88
CA THR A 184 9.62 14.48 13.22
C THR A 184 8.48 14.25 14.22
N PHE A 185 8.59 13.18 14.96
CA PHE A 185 7.77 12.87 16.13
C PHE A 185 8.53 13.25 17.37
#